data_b38a91aec51ce42cbc45143f1a1756e3
#
_entry.id   b38a91aec51ce42cbc45143f1a1756e3
#
_cell.length_a   1.000
_cell.length_b   1.000
_cell.length_c   1.000
_cell.angle_alpha   90.00
_cell.angle_beta   90.00
_cell.angle_gamma   90.00
#
_symmetry.space_group_name_H-M   'P 1'
#
loop_
_entity.id
_entity.type
_entity.pdbx_description
1 polymer ?
#
loop_
_entity_poly.entity_id
_entity_poly.type
_entity_poly.pdbx_seq_one_letter_code
_entity_poly.pdbx_strand_id
1 'polypeptide(L)'
;MPRAVVPATSTTVSVAVAPHAFNPVATSRAHRATVTVETTVDGVLSIEVVTGTGVALATLRAPAQTTAGFPIVVRWAGTGVSDGTYGIRATLVDTAGATSDSVTPVIVDSASPRIVVAAATPERTARGPVTVDVSTTDRSGLSRAVLTVTNQIGTRLGTVRMPIQADSSHATLSWNLRLRKRLLLPGVYHLSVAGADGAGNPATSNSRILLVDRAVTNTVLYSYRGVGRVIGLAFDDCVSGQAWLSIIKSFKLAKAHTTFFCNGVNVRAYPQAARATLAAGDTIGSHTWSHPQMPTLSSAAQASQIQGDKDIWWQVAKASPMPFFRPPYGLHNATTDAVAGSKGFAYSVLWDVDPSDYLYPAPAVLVEKVTSHARAGSIVVMHVNANTAATVPALIAALRRNGLEPKSLDEMFGVAAYLAPQPR
;
A
#
# COMPACT_ATOMS: atom_id res chain seq x y z
N MET A 1 68.95 0.43 -42.15
CA MET A 1 67.98 1.05 -41.22
C MET A 1 66.73 0.22 -41.31
N PRO A 2 66.24 -0.42 -40.24
CA PRO A 2 64.94 -1.11 -40.24
C PRO A 2 63.82 -0.11 -40.28
N ARG A 3 62.84 -0.31 -41.19
CA ARG A 3 61.60 0.44 -41.29
C ARG A 3 60.85 0.21 -40.01
N ALA A 4 60.50 1.30 -39.30
CA ALA A 4 59.58 1.27 -38.15
C ALA A 4 58.26 0.74 -38.67
N VAL A 5 57.76 -0.35 -38.10
CA VAL A 5 56.44 -0.87 -38.27
C VAL A 5 55.50 0.10 -37.45
N VAL A 6 54.79 0.95 -38.14
CA VAL A 6 53.71 1.74 -37.54
C VAL A 6 52.69 0.72 -37.06
N PRO A 7 52.32 0.70 -35.76
CA PRO A 7 51.26 -0.19 -35.31
C PRO A 7 49.98 0.22 -36.05
N ALA A 8 49.32 -0.75 -36.68
CA ALA A 8 48.01 -0.56 -37.28
C ALA A 8 47.09 -0.01 -36.22
N THR A 9 46.58 1.20 -36.42
CA THR A 9 45.49 1.77 -35.59
C THR A 9 44.30 0.84 -35.73
N SER A 10 43.97 0.12 -34.65
CA SER A 10 42.80 -0.75 -34.67
C SER A 10 41.54 0.11 -34.91
N THR A 11 40.89 -0.17 -36.04
CA THR A 11 39.60 0.44 -36.35
C THR A 11 38.63 0.12 -35.25
N THR A 12 38.12 1.12 -34.58
CA THR A 12 37.15 0.92 -33.47
C THR A 12 35.83 1.58 -33.77
N VAL A 13 34.77 0.82 -33.59
CA VAL A 13 33.41 1.28 -33.60
C VAL A 13 32.78 0.93 -32.24
N SER A 14 32.09 1.87 -31.63
CA SER A 14 31.36 1.64 -30.38
C SER A 14 29.87 1.93 -30.56
N VAL A 15 29.04 1.15 -29.87
CA VAL A 15 27.58 1.28 -29.91
C VAL A 15 27.04 1.45 -28.49
N ALA A 16 26.29 2.53 -28.26
CA ALA A 16 25.53 2.74 -27.05
C ALA A 16 24.01 2.72 -27.36
N VAL A 17 23.24 2.06 -26.51
CA VAL A 17 21.79 1.95 -26.66
C VAL A 17 21.11 2.40 -25.36
N ALA A 18 20.16 3.32 -25.49
CA ALA A 18 19.41 3.84 -24.34
C ALA A 18 17.93 4.08 -24.72
N PRO A 19 16.97 3.57 -23.93
CA PRO A 19 17.18 2.61 -22.83
C PRO A 19 17.60 1.23 -23.33
N HIS A 20 18.20 0.40 -22.46
CA HIS A 20 18.58 -0.98 -22.78
C HIS A 20 17.39 -1.93 -22.93
N ALA A 21 16.21 -1.56 -22.39
CA ALA A 21 14.95 -2.25 -22.57
C ALA A 21 13.84 -1.22 -22.84
N PHE A 22 12.92 -1.53 -23.74
CA PHE A 22 11.81 -0.64 -24.04
C PHE A 22 10.57 -1.43 -24.48
N ASN A 23 9.37 -0.80 -24.27
CA ASN A 23 8.10 -1.31 -24.72
C ASN A 23 7.67 -0.62 -26.03
N PRO A 24 7.62 -1.32 -27.17
CA PRO A 24 7.32 -0.74 -28.47
C PRO A 24 5.87 -0.26 -28.61
N VAL A 25 4.95 -0.75 -27.78
CA VAL A 25 3.52 -0.38 -27.79
C VAL A 25 3.16 0.72 -26.78
N ALA A 26 4.12 1.13 -25.91
CA ALA A 26 3.86 2.18 -24.94
C ALA A 26 3.66 3.54 -25.61
N THR A 27 2.78 4.36 -25.04
CA THR A 27 2.53 5.74 -25.50
C THR A 27 3.51 6.76 -24.91
N SER A 28 4.40 6.33 -24.01
CA SER A 28 5.40 7.16 -23.34
C SER A 28 6.67 7.33 -24.18
N ARG A 29 7.57 8.23 -23.73
CA ARG A 29 8.90 8.42 -24.38
C ARG A 29 9.76 7.17 -24.43
N ALA A 30 9.47 6.15 -23.61
CA ALA A 30 10.20 4.88 -23.52
C ALA A 30 9.78 3.85 -24.59
N HIS A 31 9.07 4.22 -25.66
CA HIS A 31 8.59 3.31 -26.70
C HIS A 31 9.61 3.05 -27.83
N ARG A 32 10.83 3.51 -27.69
CA ARG A 32 11.92 3.31 -28.68
C ARG A 32 13.30 3.41 -28.04
N ALA A 33 14.25 2.69 -28.61
CA ALA A 33 15.66 2.82 -28.28
C ALA A 33 16.32 3.91 -29.10
N THR A 34 17.18 4.70 -28.48
CA THR A 34 18.14 5.58 -29.15
C THR A 34 19.47 4.87 -29.22
N VAL A 35 20.01 4.72 -30.43
CA VAL A 35 21.28 4.08 -30.71
C VAL A 35 22.27 5.18 -31.09
N THR A 36 23.36 5.26 -30.37
CA THR A 36 24.49 6.17 -30.66
C THR A 36 25.69 5.36 -31.03
N VAL A 37 26.27 5.63 -32.20
CA VAL A 37 27.49 4.96 -32.70
C VAL A 37 28.57 6.00 -32.87
N GLU A 38 29.75 5.69 -32.36
CA GLU A 38 30.96 6.49 -32.50
C GLU A 38 32.04 5.69 -33.21
N THR A 39 32.78 6.36 -34.07
CA THR A 39 33.91 5.77 -34.82
C THR A 39 35.19 6.57 -34.59
N THR A 40 36.33 5.90 -34.53
CA THR A 40 37.64 6.56 -34.35
C THR A 40 38.38 6.82 -35.69
N VAL A 41 37.85 6.31 -36.80
CA VAL A 41 38.38 6.54 -38.16
C VAL A 41 37.21 6.79 -39.11
N ASP A 42 37.49 7.43 -40.24
CA ASP A 42 36.56 7.61 -41.34
C ASP A 42 36.29 6.28 -42.06
N GLY A 43 35.10 6.11 -42.61
CA GLY A 43 34.73 4.91 -43.33
C GLY A 43 33.27 4.82 -43.71
N VAL A 44 32.84 3.63 -44.11
CA VAL A 44 31.46 3.31 -44.43
C VAL A 44 30.84 2.58 -43.25
N LEU A 45 29.84 3.20 -42.61
CA LEU A 45 29.14 2.65 -41.43
C LEU A 45 27.76 2.13 -41.81
N SER A 46 27.43 0.91 -41.41
CA SER A 46 26.05 0.37 -41.37
C SER A 46 25.65 0.03 -39.96
N ILE A 47 24.29 0.13 -39.67
CA ILE A 47 23.71 -0.20 -38.36
C ILE A 47 22.51 -1.10 -38.60
N GLU A 48 22.50 -2.27 -37.95
CA GLU A 48 21.45 -3.28 -38.11
C GLU A 48 20.95 -3.78 -36.75
N VAL A 49 19.71 -4.24 -36.73
CA VAL A 49 19.15 -5.07 -35.65
C VAL A 49 19.43 -6.53 -36.02
N VAL A 50 20.02 -7.27 -35.11
CA VAL A 50 20.35 -8.69 -35.33
C VAL A 50 19.76 -9.58 -34.23
N THR A 51 19.50 -10.85 -34.57
CA THR A 51 19.16 -11.89 -33.58
C THR A 51 20.38 -12.19 -32.69
N GLY A 52 20.16 -12.96 -31.60
CA GLY A 52 21.25 -13.49 -30.77
C GLY A 52 22.25 -14.37 -31.53
N THR A 53 21.88 -14.89 -32.70
CA THR A 53 22.74 -15.67 -33.60
C THR A 53 23.40 -14.80 -34.70
N GLY A 54 23.18 -13.49 -34.68
CA GLY A 54 23.79 -12.53 -35.61
C GLY A 54 23.06 -12.36 -36.95
N VAL A 55 21.88 -12.95 -37.14
CA VAL A 55 21.07 -12.78 -38.36
C VAL A 55 20.43 -11.40 -38.37
N ALA A 56 20.62 -10.63 -39.45
CA ALA A 56 20.04 -9.31 -39.60
C ALA A 56 18.51 -9.39 -39.77
N LEU A 57 17.77 -8.57 -38.99
CA LEU A 57 16.30 -8.46 -38.98
C LEU A 57 15.84 -7.13 -39.57
N ALA A 58 16.58 -6.06 -39.32
CA ALA A 58 16.21 -4.73 -39.80
C ALA A 58 17.47 -3.88 -39.96
N THR A 59 17.49 -3.02 -41.01
CA THR A 59 18.53 -2.02 -41.23
C THR A 59 18.08 -0.69 -40.64
N LEU A 60 18.80 -0.17 -39.64
CA LEU A 60 18.58 1.14 -39.05
C LEU A 60 19.31 2.25 -39.81
N ARG A 61 20.47 1.91 -40.38
CA ARG A 61 21.25 2.77 -41.29
C ARG A 61 21.88 1.90 -42.36
N ALA A 62 21.54 2.17 -43.59
CA ALA A 62 22.24 1.56 -44.76
C ALA A 62 23.70 2.03 -44.78
N PRO A 63 24.61 1.25 -45.41
CA PRO A 63 26.00 1.63 -45.53
C PRO A 63 26.15 3.05 -46.09
N ALA A 64 26.79 3.94 -45.32
CA ALA A 64 27.01 5.33 -45.69
C ALA A 64 28.30 5.86 -45.04
N GLN A 65 28.92 6.85 -45.70
CA GLN A 65 30.10 7.52 -45.17
C GLN A 65 29.91 8.10 -43.78
N THR A 66 30.88 7.99 -42.92
CA THR A 66 30.95 8.59 -41.60
C THR A 66 32.32 9.18 -41.35
N THR A 67 32.36 10.24 -40.54
CA THR A 67 33.60 10.94 -40.13
C THR A 67 33.92 10.60 -38.68
N ALA A 68 35.16 10.30 -38.40
CA ALA A 68 35.66 10.00 -37.07
C ALA A 68 35.31 11.12 -36.05
N GLY A 69 34.91 10.73 -34.84
CA GLY A 69 34.58 11.66 -33.76
C GLY A 69 33.23 12.34 -33.88
N PHE A 70 32.45 12.07 -34.92
CA PHE A 70 31.07 12.57 -35.05
C PHE A 70 30.07 11.45 -34.75
N PRO A 71 29.31 11.51 -33.63
CA PRO A 71 28.35 10.46 -33.26
C PRO A 71 27.17 10.39 -34.24
N ILE A 72 26.88 9.17 -34.68
CA ILE A 72 25.66 8.87 -35.48
C ILE A 72 24.55 8.41 -34.53
N VAL A 73 23.42 9.07 -34.60
CA VAL A 73 22.26 8.76 -33.74
C VAL A 73 21.10 8.27 -34.60
N VAL A 74 20.64 7.05 -34.34
CA VAL A 74 19.44 6.48 -34.97
C VAL A 74 18.45 6.02 -33.88
N ARG A 75 17.17 5.85 -34.24
CA ARG A 75 16.13 5.40 -33.33
C ARG A 75 15.47 4.14 -33.84
N TRP A 76 15.25 3.19 -32.94
CA TRP A 76 14.56 1.95 -33.26
C TRP A 76 13.30 1.80 -32.39
N ALA A 77 12.15 1.61 -33.05
CA ALA A 77 10.86 1.50 -32.39
C ALA A 77 10.42 0.05 -32.14
N GLY A 78 11.29 -0.96 -32.38
CA GLY A 78 10.92 -2.37 -32.19
C GLY A 78 9.91 -2.89 -33.23
N THR A 79 9.71 -2.18 -34.34
CA THR A 79 8.75 -2.60 -35.37
C THR A 79 9.22 -3.86 -36.07
N GLY A 80 8.31 -4.83 -36.27
CA GLY A 80 8.57 -6.06 -37.01
C GLY A 80 9.24 -7.16 -36.16
N VAL A 81 9.42 -6.98 -34.85
CA VAL A 81 9.95 -8.00 -33.96
C VAL A 81 9.03 -8.24 -32.76
N SER A 82 9.05 -9.46 -32.22
CA SER A 82 8.36 -9.84 -30.98
C SER A 82 9.18 -9.47 -29.75
N ASP A 83 8.60 -9.63 -28.56
CA ASP A 83 9.35 -9.51 -27.30
C ASP A 83 10.56 -10.46 -27.29
N GLY A 84 11.74 -9.90 -27.02
CA GLY A 84 13.00 -10.64 -27.13
C GLY A 84 14.23 -9.81 -26.84
N THR A 85 15.39 -10.48 -26.81
CA THR A 85 16.70 -9.84 -26.75
C THR A 85 17.32 -9.83 -28.15
N TYR A 86 17.72 -8.66 -28.60
CA TYR A 86 18.29 -8.39 -29.90
C TYR A 86 19.66 -7.73 -29.74
N GLY A 87 20.47 -7.76 -30.79
CA GLY A 87 21.73 -7.01 -30.89
C GLY A 87 21.53 -5.79 -31.78
N ILE A 88 22.10 -4.66 -31.41
CA ILE A 88 22.37 -3.58 -32.35
C ILE A 88 23.80 -3.72 -32.81
N ARG A 89 23.97 -4.10 -34.07
CA ARG A 89 25.29 -4.28 -34.69
C ARG A 89 25.64 -3.03 -35.52
N ALA A 90 26.80 -2.45 -35.24
CA ALA A 90 27.38 -1.44 -36.11
C ALA A 90 28.63 -2.06 -36.78
N THR A 91 28.68 -1.96 -38.09
CA THR A 91 29.81 -2.45 -38.90
C THR A 91 30.44 -1.25 -39.61
N LEU A 92 31.73 -1.03 -39.37
CA LEU A 92 32.52 0.01 -40.01
C LEU A 92 33.53 -0.63 -40.94
N VAL A 93 33.53 -0.21 -42.21
CA VAL A 93 34.60 -0.52 -43.18
C VAL A 93 35.41 0.76 -43.38
N ASP A 94 36.68 0.78 -42.96
CA ASP A 94 37.51 1.97 -43.08
C ASP A 94 37.99 2.22 -44.52
N THR A 95 38.69 3.32 -44.73
CA THR A 95 39.23 3.71 -46.03
C THR A 95 40.32 2.75 -46.59
N ALA A 96 40.86 1.89 -45.75
CA ALA A 96 41.82 0.83 -46.13
C ALA A 96 41.12 -0.53 -46.41
N GLY A 97 39.78 -0.60 -46.21
CA GLY A 97 38.96 -1.80 -46.38
C GLY A 97 38.96 -2.74 -45.16
N ALA A 98 39.53 -2.34 -44.02
CA ALA A 98 39.45 -3.12 -42.81
C ALA A 98 38.06 -2.99 -42.17
N THR A 99 37.53 -4.11 -41.65
CA THR A 99 36.18 -4.16 -41.03
C THR A 99 36.28 -4.28 -39.52
N SER A 100 35.46 -3.48 -38.80
CA SER A 100 35.27 -3.54 -37.35
C SER A 100 33.80 -3.65 -37.04
N ASP A 101 33.45 -4.53 -36.10
CA ASP A 101 32.08 -4.72 -35.61
C ASP A 101 31.96 -4.42 -34.13
N SER A 102 30.81 -3.87 -33.72
CA SER A 102 30.38 -3.75 -32.32
C SER A 102 28.92 -4.15 -32.20
N VAL A 103 28.60 -4.95 -31.20
CA VAL A 103 27.21 -5.39 -30.92
C VAL A 103 26.84 -5.06 -29.50
N THR A 104 25.75 -4.33 -29.33
CA THR A 104 25.18 -3.98 -28.00
C THR A 104 23.81 -4.60 -27.85
N PRO A 105 23.53 -5.33 -26.76
CA PRO A 105 22.20 -5.93 -26.55
C PRO A 105 21.14 -4.88 -26.24
N VAL A 106 19.91 -5.16 -26.69
CA VAL A 106 18.71 -4.38 -26.41
C VAL A 106 17.53 -5.33 -26.22
N ILE A 107 16.65 -5.03 -25.28
CA ILE A 107 15.48 -5.84 -24.95
C ILE A 107 14.22 -5.13 -25.47
N VAL A 108 13.42 -5.85 -26.23
CA VAL A 108 12.02 -5.48 -26.55
C VAL A 108 11.12 -6.26 -25.61
N ASP A 109 10.31 -5.55 -24.85
CA ASP A 109 9.47 -6.15 -23.80
C ASP A 109 8.18 -5.36 -23.60
N SER A 110 7.06 -5.91 -24.05
CA SER A 110 5.73 -5.34 -23.90
C SER A 110 4.95 -5.95 -22.74
N ALA A 111 5.48 -7.00 -22.10
CA ALA A 111 4.84 -7.71 -21.02
C ALA A 111 5.01 -6.97 -19.68
N SER A 112 3.95 -6.96 -18.85
CA SER A 112 4.08 -6.48 -17.48
C SER A 112 4.79 -7.51 -16.60
N PRO A 113 5.67 -7.09 -15.68
CA PRO A 113 6.39 -8.01 -14.80
C PRO A 113 5.42 -8.69 -13.82
N ARG A 114 5.69 -9.95 -13.49
CA ARG A 114 5.03 -10.61 -12.38
C ARG A 114 5.84 -10.34 -11.11
N ILE A 115 5.36 -9.42 -10.28
CA ILE A 115 5.99 -9.08 -9.00
C ILE A 115 5.35 -9.91 -7.88
N VAL A 116 6.16 -10.59 -7.08
CA VAL A 116 5.71 -11.41 -5.95
C VAL A 116 6.40 -10.93 -4.69
N VAL A 117 5.63 -10.56 -3.66
CA VAL A 117 6.14 -10.43 -2.30
C VAL A 117 6.27 -11.82 -1.72
N ALA A 118 7.47 -12.35 -1.67
CA ALA A 118 7.75 -13.70 -1.19
C ALA A 118 7.51 -13.81 0.32
N ALA A 119 8.04 -12.85 1.09
CA ALA A 119 7.91 -12.79 2.53
C ALA A 119 7.89 -11.37 3.06
N ALA A 120 7.25 -11.20 4.24
CA ALA A 120 7.48 -10.10 5.16
C ALA A 120 7.83 -10.74 6.51
N THR A 121 9.09 -10.73 6.90
CA THR A 121 9.59 -11.50 8.04
C THR A 121 10.15 -10.57 9.11
N PRO A 122 9.69 -10.70 10.37
CA PRO A 122 8.60 -11.55 10.84
C PRO A 122 7.19 -11.00 10.48
N GLU A 123 6.21 -11.89 10.30
CA GLU A 123 4.81 -11.49 10.04
C GLU A 123 4.13 -10.84 11.26
N ARG A 124 4.65 -11.10 12.46
CA ARG A 124 4.26 -10.45 13.72
C ARG A 124 5.49 -9.89 14.40
N THR A 125 5.46 -8.63 14.77
CA THR A 125 6.60 -7.97 15.41
C THR A 125 6.16 -6.90 16.41
N ALA A 126 6.91 -6.76 17.49
CA ALA A 126 6.82 -5.61 18.39
C ALA A 126 7.72 -4.46 17.93
N ARG A 127 8.83 -4.77 17.24
CA ARG A 127 9.82 -3.79 16.78
C ARG A 127 10.40 -4.25 15.45
N GLY A 128 10.77 -3.31 14.57
CA GLY A 128 11.51 -3.62 13.36
C GLY A 128 12.96 -4.05 13.63
N PRO A 129 13.71 -4.39 12.61
CA PRO A 129 13.30 -4.33 11.21
C PRO A 129 12.41 -5.50 10.78
N VAL A 130 11.62 -5.25 9.73
CA VAL A 130 10.92 -6.28 8.95
C VAL A 130 11.61 -6.36 7.60
N THR A 131 12.00 -7.56 7.20
CA THR A 131 12.55 -7.80 5.87
C THR A 131 11.41 -8.08 4.90
N VAL A 132 11.33 -7.31 3.83
CA VAL A 132 10.36 -7.51 2.74
C VAL A 132 11.13 -7.92 1.50
N ASP A 133 10.92 -9.15 1.05
CA ASP A 133 11.56 -9.73 -0.13
C ASP A 133 10.59 -9.81 -1.29
N VAL A 134 11.06 -9.34 -2.44
CA VAL A 134 10.31 -9.29 -3.69
C VAL A 134 11.11 -9.95 -4.78
N SER A 135 10.45 -10.75 -5.60
CA SER A 135 11.05 -11.35 -6.81
C SER A 135 10.21 -11.05 -8.05
N THR A 136 10.87 -11.08 -9.20
CA THR A 136 10.23 -11.07 -10.52
C THR A 136 10.88 -12.10 -11.43
N THR A 137 10.09 -12.62 -12.37
CA THR A 137 10.57 -13.50 -13.45
C THR A 137 10.57 -12.78 -14.79
N ASP A 138 10.48 -11.47 -14.77
CA ASP A 138 10.43 -10.64 -15.96
C ASP A 138 11.75 -10.60 -16.71
N ARG A 139 11.69 -10.47 -18.06
CA ARG A 139 12.84 -10.48 -18.96
C ARG A 139 13.72 -9.25 -18.80
N SER A 140 13.12 -8.08 -18.66
CA SER A 140 13.84 -6.82 -18.53
C SER A 140 14.15 -6.48 -17.05
N GLY A 141 13.74 -7.34 -16.11
CA GLY A 141 13.99 -7.20 -14.69
C GLY A 141 13.27 -6.02 -14.04
N LEU A 142 13.50 -5.78 -12.76
CA LEU A 142 12.96 -4.62 -12.06
C LEU A 142 13.81 -3.37 -12.29
N SER A 143 13.18 -2.26 -12.64
CA SER A 143 13.79 -0.93 -12.66
C SER A 143 13.35 -0.07 -11.48
N ARG A 144 12.17 -0.38 -10.89
CA ARG A 144 11.61 0.32 -9.75
C ARG A 144 10.77 -0.62 -8.90
N ALA A 145 10.93 -0.54 -7.57
CA ALA A 145 10.08 -1.21 -6.60
C ALA A 145 9.76 -0.27 -5.44
N VAL A 146 8.48 -0.19 -5.07
CA VAL A 146 7.98 0.69 -4.01
C VAL A 146 7.02 -0.09 -3.14
N LEU A 147 7.39 -0.31 -1.87
CA LEU A 147 6.51 -0.87 -0.86
C LEU A 147 5.38 0.11 -0.57
N THR A 148 4.15 -0.36 -0.68
CA THR A 148 2.93 0.34 -0.27
C THR A 148 2.42 -0.31 1.02
N VAL A 149 2.14 0.51 2.02
CA VAL A 149 1.59 0.10 3.31
C VAL A 149 0.18 0.64 3.42
N THR A 150 -0.79 -0.25 3.61
CA THR A 150 -2.18 0.10 3.91
C THR A 150 -2.57 -0.44 5.28
N ASN A 151 -3.61 0.15 5.90
CA ASN A 151 -4.24 -0.46 7.07
C ASN A 151 -5.11 -1.66 6.64
N GLN A 152 -5.74 -2.32 7.60
CA GLN A 152 -6.55 -3.54 7.38
C GLN A 152 -7.81 -3.30 6.54
N ILE A 153 -8.30 -2.07 6.40
CA ILE A 153 -9.43 -1.71 5.56
C ILE A 153 -9.01 -1.09 4.21
N GLY A 154 -7.72 -1.14 3.88
CA GLY A 154 -7.20 -0.71 2.58
C GLY A 154 -6.77 0.77 2.50
N THR A 155 -6.89 1.56 3.56
CA THR A 155 -6.44 2.96 3.56
C THR A 155 -4.91 3.02 3.42
N ARG A 156 -4.43 3.72 2.40
CA ARG A 156 -2.99 3.88 2.16
C ARG A 156 -2.35 4.81 3.19
N LEU A 157 -1.40 4.29 3.95
CA LEU A 157 -0.66 5.03 4.98
C LEU A 157 0.61 5.68 4.44
N GLY A 158 1.25 5.06 3.48
CA GLY A 158 2.46 5.58 2.87
C GLY A 158 3.20 4.56 2.02
N THR A 159 4.39 4.96 1.56
CA THR A 159 5.25 4.13 0.73
C THR A 159 6.69 4.22 1.16
N VAL A 160 7.48 3.18 0.83
CA VAL A 160 8.91 3.11 1.03
C VAL A 160 9.56 2.62 -0.26
N ARG A 161 10.58 3.33 -0.76
CA ARG A 161 11.37 2.86 -1.91
C ARG A 161 12.18 1.64 -1.49
N MET A 162 12.19 0.62 -2.34
CA MET A 162 12.97 -0.59 -2.14
C MET A 162 14.24 -0.55 -2.99
N PRO A 163 15.40 -0.92 -2.44
CA PRO A 163 16.61 -1.13 -3.23
C PRO A 163 16.44 -2.37 -4.11
N ILE A 164 16.79 -2.25 -5.39
CA ILE A 164 16.78 -3.36 -6.33
C ILE A 164 18.16 -4.00 -6.33
N GLN A 165 18.23 -5.33 -6.33
CA GLN A 165 19.48 -6.08 -6.40
C GLN A 165 20.14 -5.94 -7.78
N ALA A 166 21.43 -6.20 -7.86
CA ALA A 166 22.21 -6.01 -9.09
C ALA A 166 21.72 -6.91 -10.26
N ASP A 167 21.12 -8.05 -9.97
CA ASP A 167 20.54 -8.97 -10.95
C ASP A 167 19.19 -8.51 -11.50
N SER A 168 18.63 -7.41 -10.99
CA SER A 168 17.32 -6.85 -11.33
C SER A 168 16.13 -7.81 -11.16
N SER A 169 16.36 -9.02 -10.64
CA SER A 169 15.30 -10.03 -10.41
C SER A 169 14.72 -9.97 -9.01
N HIS A 170 15.40 -9.28 -8.09
CA HIS A 170 15.03 -9.18 -6.68
C HIS A 170 15.10 -7.74 -6.15
N ALA A 171 14.27 -7.47 -5.14
CA ALA A 171 14.39 -6.28 -4.31
C ALA A 171 14.15 -6.69 -2.86
N THR A 172 15.08 -6.33 -1.97
CA THR A 172 14.98 -6.63 -0.54
C THR A 172 15.03 -5.34 0.26
N LEU A 173 14.09 -5.16 1.18
CA LEU A 173 14.01 -4.01 2.06
C LEU A 173 14.07 -4.45 3.53
N SER A 174 15.07 -4.00 4.27
CA SER A 174 15.05 -4.01 5.73
C SER A 174 14.36 -2.74 6.22
N TRP A 175 13.12 -2.89 6.72
CA TRP A 175 12.26 -1.77 7.06
C TRP A 175 12.02 -1.67 8.57
N ASN A 176 12.32 -0.54 9.15
CA ASN A 176 12.20 -0.26 10.57
C ASN A 176 10.80 0.25 11.00
N LEU A 177 9.76 -0.08 10.25
CA LEU A 177 8.36 0.27 10.50
C LEU A 177 8.10 1.79 10.53
N ARG A 178 8.87 2.58 9.79
CA ARG A 178 8.67 4.03 9.72
C ARG A 178 8.12 4.46 8.37
N LEU A 179 7.09 5.29 8.42
CA LEU A 179 6.57 6.03 7.28
C LEU A 179 6.73 7.52 7.57
N ARG A 180 7.29 8.28 6.63
CA ARG A 180 7.56 9.72 6.82
C ARG A 180 8.27 10.04 8.15
N LYS A 181 9.27 9.22 8.53
CA LYS A 181 10.02 9.27 9.80
C LYS A 181 9.21 8.94 11.06
N ARG A 182 7.92 8.70 10.96
CA ARG A 182 7.04 8.32 12.09
C ARG A 182 6.91 6.80 12.18
N LEU A 183 6.97 6.26 13.39
CA LEU A 183 6.84 4.83 13.64
C LEU A 183 5.37 4.39 13.47
N LEU A 184 5.12 3.25 12.85
CA LEU A 184 3.78 2.66 12.81
C LEU A 184 3.31 2.35 14.23
N LEU A 185 2.06 2.66 14.55
CA LEU A 185 1.40 2.19 15.76
C LEU A 185 1.04 0.71 15.67
N PRO A 186 0.64 0.05 16.78
CA PRO A 186 0.12 -1.30 16.73
C PRO A 186 -1.11 -1.41 15.83
N GLY A 187 -1.23 -2.53 15.11
CA GLY A 187 -2.31 -2.76 14.17
C GLY A 187 -1.96 -3.81 13.12
N VAL A 188 -2.90 -4.14 12.27
CA VAL A 188 -2.71 -4.99 11.10
C VAL A 188 -2.49 -4.13 9.87
N TYR A 189 -1.45 -4.45 9.12
CA TYR A 189 -1.06 -3.76 7.91
C TYR A 189 -0.97 -4.72 6.75
N HIS A 190 -1.32 -4.24 5.56
CA HIS A 190 -1.14 -4.97 4.31
C HIS A 190 0.01 -4.34 3.55
N LEU A 191 0.93 -5.18 3.12
CA LEU A 191 2.15 -4.82 2.42
C LEU A 191 2.05 -5.32 0.97
N SER A 192 2.07 -4.41 0.01
CA SER A 192 2.15 -4.74 -1.42
C SER A 192 3.25 -3.92 -2.09
N VAL A 193 3.76 -4.39 -3.21
CA VAL A 193 4.81 -3.69 -3.95
C VAL A 193 4.30 -3.32 -5.32
N ALA A 194 4.32 -2.03 -5.61
CA ALA A 194 4.15 -1.50 -6.95
C ALA A 194 5.52 -1.30 -7.58
N GLY A 195 5.69 -1.72 -8.83
CA GLY A 195 6.95 -1.65 -9.53
C GLY A 195 6.80 -1.41 -11.01
N ALA A 196 7.92 -1.33 -11.68
CA ALA A 196 8.02 -1.39 -13.13
C ALA A 196 9.28 -2.18 -13.50
N ASP A 197 9.25 -2.80 -14.67
CA ASP A 197 10.40 -3.46 -15.25
C ASP A 197 11.37 -2.47 -15.94
N GLY A 198 12.41 -3.00 -16.58
CA GLY A 198 13.39 -2.22 -17.34
C GLY A 198 12.81 -1.54 -18.58
N ALA A 199 11.74 -2.08 -19.16
CA ALA A 199 11.01 -1.51 -20.29
C ALA A 199 9.93 -0.49 -19.87
N GLY A 200 9.68 -0.34 -18.55
CA GLY A 200 8.74 0.61 -18.00
C GLY A 200 7.32 0.07 -17.82
N ASN A 201 7.07 -1.24 -18.02
CA ASN A 201 5.75 -1.85 -17.82
C ASN A 201 5.42 -1.93 -16.32
N PRO A 202 4.27 -1.40 -15.88
CA PRO A 202 3.93 -1.38 -14.46
C PRO A 202 3.32 -2.71 -14.01
N ALA A 203 3.52 -3.05 -12.74
CA ALA A 203 2.82 -4.12 -12.06
C ALA A 203 2.68 -3.86 -10.56
N THR A 204 1.74 -4.60 -9.95
CA THR A 204 1.55 -4.60 -8.49
C THR A 204 1.52 -6.05 -8.01
N SER A 205 2.18 -6.33 -6.90
CA SER A 205 2.28 -7.65 -6.31
C SER A 205 0.98 -8.08 -5.59
N ASN A 206 0.94 -9.35 -5.18
CA ASN A 206 0.09 -9.82 -4.09
C ASN A 206 0.36 -9.01 -2.80
N SER A 207 -0.59 -9.09 -1.85
CA SER A 207 -0.43 -8.48 -0.52
C SER A 207 0.03 -9.51 0.52
N ARG A 208 0.80 -9.04 1.51
CA ARG A 208 1.17 -9.78 2.73
C ARG A 208 0.69 -9.04 3.97
N ILE A 209 0.31 -9.79 4.99
CA ILE A 209 -0.14 -9.24 6.26
C ILE A 209 1.06 -9.07 7.18
N LEU A 210 1.11 -7.92 7.87
CA LEU A 210 2.04 -7.64 8.96
C LEU A 210 1.24 -7.22 10.20
N LEU A 211 1.40 -7.93 11.29
CA LEU A 211 0.87 -7.55 12.61
C LEU A 211 1.96 -6.83 13.42
N VAL A 212 1.75 -5.56 13.71
CA VAL A 212 2.57 -4.81 14.68
C VAL A 212 1.86 -4.87 16.04
N ASP A 213 2.52 -5.45 17.03
CA ASP A 213 1.93 -5.68 18.35
C ASP A 213 2.93 -5.32 19.46
N ARG A 214 2.79 -4.14 20.03
CA ARG A 214 3.63 -3.62 21.12
C ARG A 214 2.85 -2.71 22.04
N ALA A 215 3.36 -2.50 23.24
CA ALA A 215 2.85 -1.47 24.14
C ALA A 215 3.05 -0.06 23.56
N VAL A 216 2.10 0.81 23.85
CA VAL A 216 2.10 2.24 23.49
C VAL A 216 1.50 3.05 24.64
N THR A 217 1.67 4.37 24.63
CA THR A 217 0.91 5.26 25.50
C THR A 217 -0.52 5.35 24.98
N ASN A 218 -1.49 5.14 25.87
CA ASN A 218 -2.90 5.33 25.56
C ASN A 218 -3.31 6.79 25.75
N THR A 219 -4.19 7.28 24.88
CA THR A 219 -4.81 8.61 24.95
C THR A 219 -6.31 8.48 24.97
N VAL A 220 -6.96 9.11 25.95
CA VAL A 220 -8.43 9.12 26.07
C VAL A 220 -9.00 10.26 25.23
N LEU A 221 -10.02 9.96 24.43
CA LEU A 221 -10.64 10.90 23.51
C LEU A 221 -12.17 10.83 23.62
N TYR A 222 -12.81 11.98 23.72
CA TYR A 222 -14.28 12.12 23.72
C TYR A 222 -14.82 12.63 22.37
N SER A 223 -13.98 13.30 21.61
CA SER A 223 -14.27 13.83 20.27
C SER A 223 -12.95 14.03 19.53
N TYR A 224 -13.01 14.22 18.21
CA TYR A 224 -11.83 14.48 17.39
C TYR A 224 -12.03 15.75 16.56
N ARG A 225 -11.60 16.89 17.10
CA ARG A 225 -11.85 18.22 16.52
C ARG A 225 -10.82 18.57 15.44
N GLY A 226 -11.17 19.54 14.58
CA GLY A 226 -10.25 20.04 13.54
C GLY A 226 -10.20 19.21 12.27
N VAL A 227 -11.13 18.29 12.06
CA VAL A 227 -11.18 17.34 10.92
C VAL A 227 -12.25 17.69 9.88
N GLY A 228 -12.68 18.96 9.82
CA GLY A 228 -13.76 19.38 8.91
C GLY A 228 -15.15 19.03 9.44
N ARG A 229 -16.15 19.05 8.57
CA ARG A 229 -17.55 18.83 8.92
C ARG A 229 -17.93 17.34 8.91
N VAL A 230 -17.18 16.53 9.66
CA VAL A 230 -17.38 15.09 9.79
C VAL A 230 -17.82 14.72 11.21
N ILE A 231 -18.46 13.55 11.35
CA ILE A 231 -18.95 13.01 12.61
C ILE A 231 -18.71 11.49 12.64
N GLY A 232 -18.25 10.97 13.78
CA GLY A 232 -18.11 9.54 14.03
C GLY A 232 -19.38 8.95 14.61
N LEU A 233 -20.05 8.08 13.86
CA LEU A 233 -21.06 7.20 14.43
C LEU A 233 -20.39 5.90 14.83
N ALA A 234 -20.52 5.48 16.10
CA ALA A 234 -19.85 4.29 16.59
C ALA A 234 -20.84 3.39 17.35
N PHE A 235 -20.83 2.10 17.00
CA PHE A 235 -21.82 1.13 17.48
C PHE A 235 -21.15 0.09 18.37
N ASP A 236 -21.65 -0.01 19.61
CA ASP A 236 -21.08 -0.86 20.64
C ASP A 236 -21.79 -2.22 20.73
N ASP A 237 -21.20 -3.17 21.46
CA ASP A 237 -21.66 -4.50 21.85
C ASP A 237 -21.82 -5.52 20.74
N CYS A 238 -22.50 -5.20 19.65
CA CYS A 238 -22.77 -6.12 18.53
C CYS A 238 -23.59 -7.37 18.92
N VAL A 239 -24.59 -7.21 19.80
CA VAL A 239 -25.37 -8.33 20.39
C VAL A 239 -26.30 -9.04 19.40
N SER A 240 -26.51 -8.50 18.22
CA SER A 240 -27.39 -9.07 17.18
C SER A 240 -26.70 -9.05 15.81
N GLY A 241 -26.38 -10.21 15.28
CA GLY A 241 -25.75 -10.33 13.95
C GLY A 241 -26.64 -9.78 12.82
N GLN A 242 -27.98 -9.87 12.93
CA GLN A 242 -28.89 -9.30 11.95
C GLN A 242 -28.89 -7.77 11.99
N ALA A 243 -28.97 -7.17 13.18
CA ALA A 243 -28.91 -5.71 13.34
C ALA A 243 -27.56 -5.17 12.87
N TRP A 244 -26.47 -5.86 13.20
CA TRP A 244 -25.11 -5.52 12.78
C TRP A 244 -24.99 -5.48 11.24
N LEU A 245 -25.41 -6.55 10.54
CA LEU A 245 -25.42 -6.58 9.06
C LEU A 245 -26.35 -5.52 8.45
N SER A 246 -27.46 -5.18 9.12
CA SER A 246 -28.37 -4.12 8.67
C SER A 246 -27.73 -2.74 8.76
N ILE A 247 -26.99 -2.45 9.83
CA ILE A 247 -26.23 -1.20 9.98
C ILE A 247 -25.16 -1.11 8.87
N ILE A 248 -24.34 -2.13 8.67
CA ILE A 248 -23.35 -2.20 7.59
C ILE A 248 -23.99 -1.90 6.23
N LYS A 249 -25.14 -2.55 5.94
CA LYS A 249 -25.89 -2.33 4.69
C LYS A 249 -26.31 -0.88 4.53
N SER A 250 -26.78 -0.23 5.60
CA SER A 250 -27.24 1.17 5.59
C SER A 250 -26.09 2.12 5.26
N PHE A 251 -24.91 1.94 5.87
CA PHE A 251 -23.73 2.74 5.58
C PHE A 251 -23.21 2.50 4.15
N LYS A 252 -23.18 1.25 3.69
CA LYS A 252 -22.81 0.92 2.32
C LYS A 252 -23.72 1.60 1.27
N LEU A 253 -25.04 1.57 1.47
CA LEU A 253 -26.01 2.24 0.59
C LEU A 253 -25.81 3.76 0.62
N ALA A 254 -25.46 4.33 1.76
CA ALA A 254 -25.15 5.73 1.92
C ALA A 254 -23.75 6.11 1.39
N LYS A 255 -22.93 5.16 0.93
CA LYS A 255 -21.52 5.37 0.57
C LYS A 255 -20.72 6.07 1.67
N ALA A 256 -20.93 5.64 2.90
CA ALA A 256 -20.26 6.10 4.11
C ALA A 256 -19.73 4.90 4.89
N HIS A 257 -18.85 5.15 5.87
CA HIS A 257 -18.32 4.13 6.76
C HIS A 257 -18.58 4.50 8.22
N THR A 258 -18.52 3.48 9.07
CA THR A 258 -18.74 3.61 10.50
C THR A 258 -17.71 2.84 11.32
N THR A 259 -17.88 2.82 12.64
CA THR A 259 -17.00 2.09 13.55
C THR A 259 -17.83 1.17 14.44
N PHE A 260 -17.34 -0.06 14.64
CA PHE A 260 -17.94 -1.02 15.55
C PHE A 260 -16.96 -1.35 16.68
N PHE A 261 -17.43 -1.21 17.92
CA PHE A 261 -16.78 -1.66 19.14
C PHE A 261 -17.53 -2.89 19.66
N CYS A 262 -17.16 -4.06 19.17
CA CYS A 262 -17.87 -5.29 19.50
C CYS A 262 -17.20 -6.03 20.65
N ASN A 263 -18.00 -6.67 21.52
CA ASN A 263 -17.46 -7.59 22.51
C ASN A 263 -16.96 -8.86 21.85
N GLY A 264 -15.88 -9.44 22.34
CA GLY A 264 -15.30 -10.65 21.81
C GLY A 264 -16.26 -11.84 21.77
N VAL A 265 -17.15 -11.98 22.77
CA VAL A 265 -18.20 -13.02 22.78
C VAL A 265 -19.15 -12.89 21.59
N ASN A 266 -19.46 -11.66 21.16
CA ASN A 266 -20.36 -11.38 20.04
C ASN A 266 -19.63 -11.52 18.70
N VAL A 267 -18.35 -11.16 18.60
CA VAL A 267 -17.49 -11.45 17.45
C VAL A 267 -17.43 -12.95 17.20
N ARG A 268 -17.28 -13.77 18.27
CA ARG A 268 -17.31 -15.23 18.19
C ARG A 268 -18.67 -15.77 17.76
N ALA A 269 -19.77 -15.16 18.26
CA ALA A 269 -21.12 -15.59 17.94
C ALA A 269 -21.54 -15.23 16.51
N TYR A 270 -21.04 -14.10 15.96
CA TYR A 270 -21.44 -13.59 14.64
C TYR A 270 -20.24 -13.38 13.70
N PRO A 271 -19.46 -14.40 13.39
CA PRO A 271 -18.23 -14.28 12.62
C PRO A 271 -18.46 -13.78 11.19
N GLN A 272 -19.65 -14.00 10.62
CA GLN A 272 -20.01 -13.48 9.31
C GLN A 272 -20.16 -11.95 9.33
N ALA A 273 -20.83 -11.38 10.35
CA ALA A 273 -20.98 -9.95 10.50
C ALA A 273 -19.62 -9.27 10.76
N ALA A 274 -18.77 -9.90 11.59
CA ALA A 274 -17.41 -9.42 11.84
C ALA A 274 -16.57 -9.32 10.55
N ARG A 275 -16.61 -10.34 9.68
CA ARG A 275 -15.94 -10.29 8.38
C ARG A 275 -16.57 -9.27 7.42
N ALA A 276 -17.90 -9.14 7.46
CA ALA A 276 -18.62 -8.18 6.62
C ALA A 276 -18.27 -6.73 6.96
N THR A 277 -18.01 -6.42 8.24
CA THR A 277 -17.53 -5.11 8.68
C THR A 277 -16.25 -4.69 7.94
N LEU A 278 -15.25 -5.55 7.95
CA LEU A 278 -13.97 -5.27 7.26
C LEU A 278 -14.12 -5.20 5.74
N ALA A 279 -14.94 -6.10 5.18
CA ALA A 279 -15.20 -6.12 3.74
C ALA A 279 -15.99 -4.88 3.25
N ALA A 280 -16.73 -4.22 4.15
CA ALA A 280 -17.39 -2.94 3.88
C ALA A 280 -16.45 -1.73 4.01
N GLY A 281 -15.25 -1.89 4.56
CA GLY A 281 -14.33 -0.80 4.86
C GLY A 281 -14.65 -0.07 6.19
N ASP A 282 -15.48 -0.69 7.03
CA ASP A 282 -15.81 -0.14 8.34
C ASP A 282 -14.68 -0.39 9.34
N THR A 283 -14.50 0.53 10.29
CA THR A 283 -13.50 0.42 11.35
C THR A 283 -13.97 -0.53 12.45
N ILE A 284 -13.04 -1.28 13.04
CA ILE A 284 -13.25 -2.07 14.24
C ILE A 284 -12.43 -1.54 15.41
N GLY A 285 -13.00 -1.58 16.61
CA GLY A 285 -12.33 -1.29 17.87
C GLY A 285 -12.67 -2.37 18.91
N SER A 286 -11.86 -2.44 19.96
CA SER A 286 -12.08 -3.38 21.06
C SER A 286 -13.10 -2.86 22.07
N HIS A 287 -14.01 -3.76 22.50
CA HIS A 287 -14.95 -3.48 23.60
C HIS A 287 -14.89 -4.53 24.69
N THR A 288 -13.70 -5.10 24.91
CA THR A 288 -13.44 -6.20 25.83
C THR A 288 -14.05 -7.55 25.38
N TRP A 289 -13.70 -8.63 26.10
CA TRP A 289 -14.27 -9.94 25.81
C TRP A 289 -15.76 -10.05 26.15
N SER A 290 -16.17 -9.64 27.39
CA SER A 290 -17.50 -9.92 27.94
C SER A 290 -18.17 -8.73 28.61
N HIS A 291 -17.75 -7.49 28.31
CA HIS A 291 -18.36 -6.25 28.78
C HIS A 291 -18.36 -6.00 30.29
N PRO A 292 -17.27 -6.25 31.04
CA PRO A 292 -17.23 -5.96 32.47
C PRO A 292 -16.99 -4.48 32.75
N GLN A 293 -17.34 -4.02 33.95
CA GLN A 293 -16.90 -2.73 34.47
C GLN A 293 -15.39 -2.77 34.74
N MET A 294 -14.58 -2.28 33.82
CA MET A 294 -13.11 -2.44 33.83
C MET A 294 -12.45 -2.00 35.15
N PRO A 295 -12.79 -0.84 35.75
CA PRO A 295 -12.16 -0.39 36.99
C PRO A 295 -12.36 -1.29 38.20
N THR A 296 -13.36 -2.20 38.17
CA THR A 296 -13.60 -3.16 39.28
C THR A 296 -12.71 -4.40 39.19
N LEU A 297 -12.01 -4.59 38.09
CA LEU A 297 -11.15 -5.74 37.85
C LEU A 297 -9.68 -5.46 38.20
N SER A 298 -8.94 -6.50 38.58
CA SER A 298 -7.49 -6.41 38.65
C SER A 298 -6.88 -6.12 37.28
N SER A 299 -5.68 -5.53 37.24
CA SER A 299 -4.96 -5.24 35.99
C SER A 299 -4.78 -6.49 35.12
N ALA A 300 -4.53 -7.66 35.73
CA ALA A 300 -4.40 -8.92 35.01
C ALA A 300 -5.73 -9.36 34.38
N ALA A 301 -6.86 -9.21 35.09
CA ALA A 301 -8.17 -9.52 34.55
C ALA A 301 -8.57 -8.55 33.43
N GLN A 302 -8.29 -7.24 33.58
CA GLN A 302 -8.46 -6.25 32.52
C GLN A 302 -7.66 -6.62 31.28
N ALA A 303 -6.38 -6.99 31.45
CA ALA A 303 -5.50 -7.40 30.35
C ALA A 303 -6.04 -8.67 29.64
N SER A 304 -6.63 -9.61 30.36
CA SER A 304 -7.24 -10.81 29.78
C SER A 304 -8.50 -10.49 28.97
N GLN A 305 -9.33 -9.57 29.45
CA GLN A 305 -10.52 -9.09 28.73
C GLN A 305 -10.17 -8.46 27.38
N ILE A 306 -9.15 -7.61 27.35
CA ILE A 306 -8.69 -6.95 26.14
C ILE A 306 -7.99 -7.95 25.20
N GLN A 307 -7.17 -8.86 25.75
CA GLN A 307 -6.45 -9.85 24.94
C GLN A 307 -7.40 -10.85 24.28
N GLY A 308 -8.42 -11.34 25.01
CA GLY A 308 -9.42 -12.26 24.46
C GLY A 308 -10.16 -11.67 23.26
N ASP A 309 -10.49 -10.39 23.32
CA ASP A 309 -11.11 -9.69 22.19
C ASP A 309 -10.16 -9.55 20.98
N LYS A 310 -8.89 -9.19 21.22
CA LYS A 310 -7.88 -9.17 20.12
C LYS A 310 -7.73 -10.55 19.47
N ASP A 311 -7.69 -11.59 20.27
CA ASP A 311 -7.45 -12.95 19.77
C ASP A 311 -8.61 -13.45 18.91
N ILE A 312 -9.86 -13.17 19.30
CA ILE A 312 -11.01 -13.59 18.49
C ILE A 312 -11.12 -12.84 17.17
N TRP A 313 -10.82 -11.55 17.13
CA TRP A 313 -10.75 -10.80 15.88
C TRP A 313 -9.69 -11.39 14.93
N TRP A 314 -8.53 -11.77 15.46
CA TRP A 314 -7.49 -12.43 14.67
C TRP A 314 -7.93 -13.82 14.16
N GLN A 315 -8.58 -14.60 15.00
CA GLN A 315 -9.09 -15.93 14.61
C GLN A 315 -10.16 -15.84 13.52
N VAL A 316 -11.12 -14.94 13.69
CA VAL A 316 -12.28 -14.80 12.82
C VAL A 316 -11.95 -14.13 11.49
N ALA A 317 -11.11 -13.10 11.49
CA ALA A 317 -10.97 -12.21 10.35
C ALA A 317 -9.52 -11.86 9.96
N LYS A 318 -8.51 -12.40 10.67
CA LYS A 318 -7.10 -12.00 10.52
C LYS A 318 -6.92 -10.48 10.67
N ALA A 319 -7.74 -9.86 11.51
CA ALA A 319 -7.76 -8.43 11.79
C ALA A 319 -7.45 -8.16 13.25
N SER A 320 -7.22 -6.91 13.58
CA SER A 320 -6.99 -6.47 14.96
C SER A 320 -7.80 -5.21 15.24
N PRO A 321 -8.47 -5.11 16.41
CA PRO A 321 -9.20 -3.91 16.82
C PRO A 321 -8.27 -2.74 17.20
N MET A 322 -6.96 -2.95 17.23
CA MET A 322 -6.01 -1.84 17.42
C MET A 322 -6.05 -0.85 16.24
N PRO A 323 -5.91 0.44 16.49
CA PRO A 323 -5.45 1.08 17.72
C PRO A 323 -6.58 1.57 18.65
N PHE A 324 -7.86 1.23 18.39
CA PHE A 324 -9.02 1.79 19.11
C PHE A 324 -9.58 0.85 20.17
N PHE A 325 -9.73 1.35 21.38
CA PHE A 325 -10.39 0.69 22.51
C PHE A 325 -11.53 1.56 23.03
N ARG A 326 -12.64 0.95 23.41
CA ARG A 326 -13.70 1.63 24.15
C ARG A 326 -14.00 0.83 25.43
N PRO A 327 -13.78 1.41 26.62
CA PRO A 327 -14.11 0.72 27.87
C PRO A 327 -15.63 0.59 27.99
N PRO A 328 -16.15 -0.57 28.41
CA PRO A 328 -17.57 -0.77 28.70
C PRO A 328 -18.13 0.31 29.63
N TYR A 329 -19.35 0.77 29.33
CA TYR A 329 -20.03 1.84 30.08
C TYR A 329 -19.30 3.20 30.07
N GLY A 330 -18.22 3.36 29.30
CA GLY A 330 -17.32 4.50 29.38
C GLY A 330 -16.48 4.51 30.67
N LEU A 331 -16.53 3.44 31.48
CA LEU A 331 -15.85 3.39 32.78
C LEU A 331 -14.37 3.03 32.60
N HIS A 332 -13.52 3.98 32.91
CA HIS A 332 -12.07 3.80 32.90
C HIS A 332 -11.39 4.55 34.04
N ASN A 333 -10.15 4.22 34.30
CA ASN A 333 -9.25 4.92 35.22
C ASN A 333 -7.80 4.79 34.70
N ALA A 334 -6.83 5.38 35.39
CA ALA A 334 -5.42 5.32 34.99
C ALA A 334 -4.90 3.88 34.78
N THR A 335 -5.38 2.91 35.58
CA THR A 335 -5.03 1.49 35.43
C THR A 335 -5.61 0.93 34.13
N THR A 336 -6.89 1.20 33.84
CA THR A 336 -7.54 0.76 32.61
C THR A 336 -6.82 1.29 31.38
N ASP A 337 -6.48 2.58 31.37
CA ASP A 337 -5.79 3.24 30.27
C ASP A 337 -4.37 2.69 30.08
N ALA A 338 -3.64 2.48 31.19
CA ALA A 338 -2.31 1.85 31.15
C ALA A 338 -2.37 0.40 30.62
N VAL A 339 -3.36 -0.38 31.03
CA VAL A 339 -3.56 -1.75 30.53
C VAL A 339 -3.92 -1.74 29.04
N ALA A 340 -4.82 -0.87 28.59
CA ALA A 340 -5.14 -0.73 27.17
C ALA A 340 -3.88 -0.38 26.35
N GLY A 341 -3.08 0.57 26.81
CA GLY A 341 -1.80 0.92 26.19
C GLY A 341 -0.81 -0.23 26.14
N SER A 342 -0.71 -1.01 27.22
CA SER A 342 0.16 -2.19 27.29
C SER A 342 -0.22 -3.28 26.27
N LYS A 343 -1.50 -3.31 25.85
CA LYS A 343 -2.06 -4.23 24.85
C LYS A 343 -2.06 -3.65 23.43
N GLY A 344 -1.47 -2.47 23.22
CA GLY A 344 -1.29 -1.88 21.91
C GLY A 344 -2.38 -0.89 21.51
N PHE A 345 -3.30 -0.55 22.37
CA PHE A 345 -4.35 0.43 22.09
C PHE A 345 -3.86 1.85 22.35
N ALA A 346 -3.65 2.60 21.28
CA ALA A 346 -3.19 3.97 21.35
C ALA A 346 -4.29 4.95 21.79
N TYR A 347 -5.55 4.58 21.59
CA TYR A 347 -6.70 5.44 21.87
C TYR A 347 -7.76 4.69 22.65
N SER A 348 -8.18 5.26 23.80
CA SER A 348 -9.45 4.95 24.47
C SER A 348 -10.48 5.95 23.97
N VAL A 349 -11.42 5.49 23.13
CA VAL A 349 -12.39 6.34 22.44
C VAL A 349 -13.73 6.30 23.14
N LEU A 350 -14.07 7.38 23.84
CA LEU A 350 -15.38 7.62 24.43
C LEU A 350 -16.28 8.38 23.43
N TRP A 351 -17.17 9.23 23.94
CA TRP A 351 -18.12 9.99 23.13
C TRP A 351 -18.43 11.34 23.78
N ASP A 352 -18.90 12.28 22.98
CA ASP A 352 -19.45 13.56 23.41
C ASP A 352 -20.95 13.68 23.08
N VAL A 353 -21.52 12.65 22.42
CA VAL A 353 -22.97 12.56 22.16
C VAL A 353 -23.47 11.16 22.52
N ASP A 354 -24.40 11.11 23.49
CA ASP A 354 -25.10 9.89 23.91
C ASP A 354 -26.63 10.09 23.71
N PRO A 355 -27.21 9.49 22.68
CA PRO A 355 -28.67 9.59 22.47
C PRO A 355 -29.47 8.62 23.33
N SER A 356 -28.83 7.77 24.13
CA SER A 356 -29.46 6.73 24.96
C SER A 356 -30.33 5.75 24.15
N ASP A 357 -29.80 5.29 23.02
CA ASP A 357 -30.47 4.37 22.09
C ASP A 357 -30.77 2.99 22.70
N TYR A 358 -30.05 2.62 23.76
CA TYR A 358 -30.28 1.41 24.57
C TYR A 358 -31.62 1.45 25.35
N LEU A 359 -32.25 2.61 25.45
CA LEU A 359 -33.62 2.77 26.00
C LEU A 359 -34.70 2.61 24.91
N TYR A 360 -34.33 2.27 23.70
CA TYR A 360 -35.22 2.05 22.56
C TYR A 360 -36.17 3.21 22.27
N PRO A 361 -35.71 4.47 22.20
CA PRO A 361 -36.56 5.61 21.89
C PRO A 361 -37.13 5.48 20.47
N ALA A 362 -38.26 6.18 20.22
CA ALA A 362 -38.81 6.23 18.86
C ALA A 362 -37.75 6.77 17.86
N PRO A 363 -37.74 6.29 16.63
CA PRO A 363 -36.68 6.67 15.63
C PRO A 363 -36.53 8.19 15.46
N ALA A 364 -37.64 8.95 15.45
CA ALA A 364 -37.57 10.41 15.31
C ALA A 364 -36.89 11.08 16.53
N VAL A 365 -37.14 10.56 17.73
CA VAL A 365 -36.51 11.05 18.96
C VAL A 365 -35.02 10.74 18.97
N LEU A 366 -34.62 9.53 18.49
CA LEU A 366 -33.21 9.17 18.39
C LEU A 366 -32.47 10.09 17.40
N VAL A 367 -33.07 10.35 16.24
CA VAL A 367 -32.51 11.27 15.24
C VAL A 367 -32.36 12.68 15.82
N GLU A 368 -33.39 13.20 16.50
CA GLU A 368 -33.37 14.52 17.10
C GLU A 368 -32.28 14.64 18.18
N LYS A 369 -32.18 13.67 19.10
CA LYS A 369 -31.18 13.66 20.16
C LYS A 369 -29.75 13.71 19.60
N VAL A 370 -29.47 12.97 18.51
CA VAL A 370 -28.16 13.03 17.88
C VAL A 370 -27.95 14.38 17.19
N THR A 371 -28.91 14.82 16.34
CA THR A 371 -28.71 16.00 15.49
C THR A 371 -28.68 17.32 16.25
N SER A 372 -29.37 17.42 17.42
CA SER A 372 -29.33 18.61 18.26
C SER A 372 -27.99 18.82 19.00
N HIS A 373 -27.27 17.75 19.30
CA HIS A 373 -26.01 17.81 20.05
C HIS A 373 -24.78 17.65 19.15
N ALA A 374 -24.93 17.02 17.99
CA ALA A 374 -23.83 16.73 17.07
C ALA A 374 -23.13 17.99 16.55
N ARG A 375 -21.80 17.97 16.55
CA ARG A 375 -20.90 19.02 16.03
C ARG A 375 -19.83 18.36 15.16
N ALA A 376 -19.14 19.17 14.36
CA ALA A 376 -17.98 18.70 13.61
C ALA A 376 -16.93 18.09 14.55
N GLY A 377 -16.55 16.85 14.28
CA GLY A 377 -15.64 16.06 15.09
C GLY A 377 -16.27 15.38 16.31
N SER A 378 -17.58 15.42 16.50
CA SER A 378 -18.27 14.64 17.54
C SER A 378 -18.15 13.15 17.29
N ILE A 379 -18.12 12.39 18.37
CA ILE A 379 -18.23 10.93 18.39
C ILE A 379 -19.52 10.56 19.11
N VAL A 380 -20.41 9.87 18.39
CA VAL A 380 -21.70 9.43 18.91
C VAL A 380 -21.58 7.96 19.32
N VAL A 381 -21.97 7.64 20.55
CA VAL A 381 -22.13 6.25 20.97
C VAL A 381 -23.54 5.78 20.61
N MET A 382 -23.64 4.60 20.05
CA MET A 382 -24.90 3.85 19.82
C MET A 382 -24.62 2.37 19.99
N HIS A 383 -25.67 1.55 20.00
CA HIS A 383 -25.57 0.11 20.22
C HIS A 383 -26.16 -0.66 19.03
N VAL A 384 -25.60 -1.85 18.77
CA VAL A 384 -26.11 -2.73 17.71
C VAL A 384 -27.38 -3.42 18.20
N ASN A 385 -28.54 -2.79 17.97
CA ASN A 385 -29.86 -3.35 18.23
C ASN A 385 -30.80 -3.08 17.06
N ALA A 386 -31.97 -3.73 17.04
CA ALA A 386 -32.93 -3.63 15.93
C ALA A 386 -33.48 -2.22 15.73
N ASN A 387 -33.75 -1.49 16.84
CA ASN A 387 -34.29 -0.13 16.79
C ASN A 387 -33.27 0.85 16.19
N THR A 388 -32.06 0.79 16.67
CA THR A 388 -30.93 1.59 16.14
C THR A 388 -30.69 1.27 14.66
N ALA A 389 -30.62 -0.01 14.29
CA ALA A 389 -30.42 -0.44 12.90
C ALA A 389 -31.51 0.11 11.95
N ALA A 390 -32.77 0.12 12.38
CA ALA A 390 -33.88 0.68 11.60
C ALA A 390 -33.81 2.21 11.48
N THR A 391 -33.18 2.89 12.45
CA THR A 391 -33.08 4.36 12.49
C THR A 391 -31.92 4.91 11.68
N VAL A 392 -30.83 4.13 11.50
CA VAL A 392 -29.57 4.58 10.86
C VAL A 392 -29.79 5.28 9.51
N PRO A 393 -30.61 4.80 8.57
CA PRO A 393 -30.81 5.50 7.30
C PRO A 393 -31.32 6.94 7.45
N ALA A 394 -32.32 7.13 8.32
CA ALA A 394 -32.88 8.44 8.61
C ALA A 394 -31.87 9.36 9.33
N LEU A 395 -31.09 8.80 10.24
CA LEU A 395 -30.04 9.51 10.97
C LEU A 395 -28.95 10.02 10.03
N ILE A 396 -28.42 9.18 9.13
CA ILE A 396 -27.41 9.58 8.12
C ILE A 396 -27.96 10.73 7.26
N ALA A 397 -29.20 10.61 6.78
CA ALA A 397 -29.84 11.65 5.98
C ALA A 397 -29.99 12.97 6.75
N ALA A 398 -30.37 12.93 8.02
CA ALA A 398 -30.53 14.10 8.87
C ALA A 398 -29.18 14.79 9.15
N LEU A 399 -28.13 14.03 9.47
CA LEU A 399 -26.78 14.57 9.67
C LEU A 399 -26.26 15.29 8.42
N ARG A 400 -26.46 14.70 7.25
CA ARG A 400 -26.06 15.32 5.96
C ARG A 400 -26.84 16.60 5.67
N ARG A 401 -28.13 16.67 5.98
CA ARG A 401 -28.91 17.93 5.89
C ARG A 401 -28.33 19.03 6.79
N ASN A 402 -27.79 18.66 7.95
CA ASN A 402 -27.08 19.57 8.85
C ASN A 402 -25.62 19.84 8.42
N GLY A 403 -25.20 19.31 7.27
CA GLY A 403 -23.86 19.46 6.71
C GLY A 403 -22.79 18.70 7.50
N LEU A 404 -23.15 17.62 8.19
CA LEU A 404 -22.22 16.71 8.87
C LEU A 404 -22.17 15.39 8.12
N GLU A 405 -20.96 14.99 7.66
CA GLU A 405 -20.74 13.74 6.95
C GLU A 405 -20.33 12.63 7.93
N PRO A 406 -21.09 11.52 8.02
CA PRO A 406 -20.69 10.36 8.82
C PRO A 406 -19.40 9.72 8.27
N LYS A 407 -18.46 9.45 9.16
CA LYS A 407 -17.17 8.85 8.87
C LYS A 407 -16.80 7.81 9.93
N SER A 408 -16.05 6.77 9.52
CA SER A 408 -15.42 5.88 10.50
C SER A 408 -14.30 6.61 11.26
N LEU A 409 -13.87 6.06 12.40
CA LEU A 409 -12.74 6.63 13.15
C LEU A 409 -11.46 6.62 12.32
N ASP A 410 -11.23 5.59 11.51
CA ASP A 410 -10.10 5.54 10.59
C ASP A 410 -10.10 6.72 9.61
N GLU A 411 -11.25 7.06 9.06
CA GLU A 411 -11.38 8.21 8.16
C GLU A 411 -11.24 9.55 8.89
N MET A 412 -11.79 9.66 10.11
CA MET A 412 -11.69 10.88 10.92
C MET A 412 -10.26 11.17 11.35
N PHE A 413 -9.53 10.15 11.81
CA PHE A 413 -8.15 10.27 12.27
C PHE A 413 -7.16 10.25 11.10
N GLY A 414 -7.54 9.64 9.99
CA GLY A 414 -6.69 9.45 8.82
C GLY A 414 -5.40 8.72 9.15
N VAL A 415 -4.33 9.07 8.47
CA VAL A 415 -3.01 8.46 8.69
C VAL A 415 -2.50 8.65 10.12
N ALA A 416 -2.98 9.67 10.85
CA ALA A 416 -2.57 9.92 12.23
C ALA A 416 -2.98 8.80 13.19
N ALA A 417 -4.06 8.06 12.91
CA ALA A 417 -4.46 6.89 13.71
C ALA A 417 -3.38 5.81 13.78
N TYR A 418 -2.50 5.74 12.79
CA TYR A 418 -1.57 4.64 12.59
C TYR A 418 -0.09 5.03 12.71
N LEU A 419 0.21 6.30 12.92
CA LEU A 419 1.58 6.78 13.04
C LEU A 419 1.79 7.49 14.39
N ALA A 420 2.81 7.05 15.11
CA ALA A 420 3.21 7.69 16.36
C ALA A 420 3.36 9.21 16.20
N PRO A 421 2.99 10.04 17.19
CA PRO A 421 3.25 11.47 17.15
C PRO A 421 4.72 11.76 16.82
N GLN A 422 4.99 12.88 16.17
CA GLN A 422 6.39 13.32 16.01
C GLN A 422 6.94 13.67 17.39
N PRO A 423 8.15 13.26 17.74
CA PRO A 423 8.82 13.83 18.91
C PRO A 423 8.92 15.34 18.70
N ARG A 424 8.51 16.08 19.70
CA ARG A 424 8.69 17.55 19.77
C ARG A 424 10.14 17.90 19.90
#